data_a489785fc2821ad4589308a6fdbec14b
#
_entry.id   a489785fc2821ad4589308a6fdbec14b
#
_cell.length_a   1.000
_cell.length_b   1.000
_cell.length_c   1.000
_cell.angle_alpha   90.00
_cell.angle_beta   90.00
_cell.angle_gamma   90.00
#
_symmetry.space_group_name_H-M   'P 1'
#
loop_
_entity.id
_entity.type
_entity.pdbx_description
1 polymer ?
#
loop_
_entity_poly.entity_id
_entity_poly.type
_entity_poly.pdbx_seq_one_letter_code
_entity_poly.pdbx_strand_id
1 'polypeptide(L)'
;RNNEDSESFFTINNSKRTKNNVIEDKSSFFHGRVLLKSESFYSYEFYIQGSKNPFQSYRKRDLAGAGIRINAKNKYKVGLSFLQEKEESLSGIFKKTERGNLYLYKKFILKNDNSLTGSLFYQPSINDFGSDYKISLLTSFNFPITDNLKISFQVSSSLDNDPPDISEKSNHSFSTNFRYSF
;
A
#
# COMPACT_ATOMS: atom_id res chain seq x y z
N ARG A 1 -33.44 5.71 1.37
CA ARG A 1 -32.52 4.58 1.70
C ARG A 1 -31.42 4.62 0.64
N ASN A 2 -30.35 5.37 0.87
CA ASN A 2 -29.14 5.28 0.06
C ASN A 2 -28.43 4.00 0.48
N ASN A 3 -28.74 2.90 -0.16
CA ASN A 3 -27.90 1.69 -0.08
C ASN A 3 -26.69 1.93 -0.98
N GLU A 4 -25.62 2.47 -0.42
CA GLU A 4 -24.32 2.39 -1.07
C GLU A 4 -23.80 0.96 -0.88
N ASP A 5 -24.17 0.09 -1.78
CA ASP A 5 -23.77 -1.33 -1.74
C ASP A 5 -22.31 -1.53 -2.16
N SER A 6 -21.67 -0.46 -2.63
CA SER A 6 -20.27 -0.51 -3.08
C SER A 6 -19.51 0.78 -2.73
N GLU A 7 -18.21 0.63 -2.61
CA GLU A 7 -17.25 1.72 -2.37
C GLU A 7 -16.05 1.54 -3.31
N SER A 8 -15.67 2.58 -4.04
CA SER A 8 -14.54 2.53 -4.96
C SER A 8 -13.46 3.54 -4.57
N PHE A 9 -12.21 3.13 -4.65
CA PHE A 9 -11.04 3.95 -4.35
C PHE A 9 -10.07 3.91 -5.51
N PHE A 10 -9.56 5.08 -5.88
CA PHE A 10 -8.51 5.21 -6.87
C PHE A 10 -7.39 6.10 -6.33
N THR A 11 -6.17 5.67 -6.53
CA THR A 11 -4.97 6.45 -6.18
C THR A 11 -4.03 6.45 -7.36
N ILE A 12 -3.56 7.62 -7.76
CA ILE A 12 -2.55 7.80 -8.80
C ILE A 12 -1.48 8.73 -8.22
N ASN A 13 -0.24 8.28 -8.23
CA ASN A 13 0.91 9.07 -7.81
C ASN A 13 1.97 9.02 -8.90
N ASN A 14 2.52 10.18 -9.25
CA ASN A 14 3.66 10.30 -10.13
C ASN A 14 4.70 11.20 -9.47
N SER A 15 5.93 10.76 -9.42
CA SER A 15 7.06 11.51 -8.88
C SER A 15 8.18 11.56 -9.91
N LYS A 16 8.82 12.71 -10.01
CA LYS A 16 10.04 12.91 -10.79
C LYS A 16 10.94 13.90 -10.06
N ARG A 17 12.15 13.49 -9.77
CA ARG A 17 13.19 14.34 -9.23
C ARG A 17 14.29 14.52 -10.28
N THR A 18 14.68 15.75 -10.52
CA THR A 18 15.76 16.08 -11.45
C THR A 18 16.77 16.98 -10.72
N LYS A 19 18.06 16.69 -10.87
CA LYS A 19 19.17 17.50 -10.36
C LYS A 19 20.21 17.65 -11.45
N ASN A 20 20.64 18.87 -11.70
CA ASN A 20 21.61 19.21 -12.76
C ASN A 20 21.23 18.60 -14.13
N ASN A 21 19.95 18.66 -14.51
CA ASN A 21 19.36 18.06 -15.72
C ASN A 21 19.43 16.53 -15.80
N VAL A 22 19.85 15.84 -14.74
CA VAL A 22 19.83 14.38 -14.64
C VAL A 22 18.61 13.94 -13.82
N ILE A 23 17.88 12.95 -14.31
CA ILE A 23 16.75 12.35 -13.58
C ILE A 23 17.33 11.46 -12.48
N GLU A 24 17.17 11.88 -11.21
CA GLU A 24 17.60 11.10 -10.04
C GLU A 24 16.55 10.12 -9.58
N ASP A 25 15.25 10.43 -9.81
CA ASP A 25 14.13 9.57 -9.43
C ASP A 25 12.96 9.78 -10.39
N LYS A 26 12.29 8.69 -10.73
CA LYS A 26 11.03 8.68 -11.48
C LYS A 26 10.21 7.49 -11.09
N SER A 27 9.13 7.73 -10.37
CA SER A 27 8.20 6.68 -9.97
C SER A 27 6.77 6.96 -10.41
N SER A 28 6.01 5.91 -10.65
CA SER A 28 4.59 5.98 -10.89
C SER A 28 3.87 4.88 -10.14
N PHE A 29 2.71 5.20 -9.60
CA PHE A 29 1.88 4.29 -8.84
C PHE A 29 0.42 4.49 -9.23
N PHE A 30 -0.28 3.39 -9.45
CA PHE A 30 -1.72 3.32 -9.63
C PHE A 30 -2.29 2.24 -8.72
N HIS A 31 -3.37 2.53 -8.04
CA HIS A 31 -4.13 1.55 -7.26
C HIS A 31 -5.62 1.82 -7.43
N GLY A 32 -6.36 0.82 -7.89
CA GLY A 32 -7.80 0.79 -7.94
C GLY A 32 -8.34 -0.30 -7.03
N ARG A 33 -9.38 -0.01 -6.26
CA ARG A 33 -10.03 -0.94 -5.34
C ARG A 33 -11.53 -0.74 -5.35
N VAL A 34 -12.27 -1.85 -5.36
CA VAL A 34 -13.72 -1.89 -5.22
C VAL A 34 -14.07 -2.76 -4.03
N LEU A 35 -14.94 -2.27 -3.17
CA LEU A 35 -15.53 -3.00 -2.05
C LEU A 35 -17.01 -3.18 -2.34
N LEU A 36 -17.46 -4.41 -2.35
CA LEU A 36 -18.89 -4.76 -2.36
C LEU A 36 -19.29 -5.04 -0.91
N LYS A 37 -20.12 -4.18 -0.34
CA LYS A 37 -20.56 -4.31 1.05
C LYS A 37 -21.59 -5.44 1.15
N SER A 38 -21.43 -6.29 2.12
CA SER A 38 -22.45 -7.25 2.55
C SER A 38 -23.29 -6.61 3.66
N GLU A 39 -24.50 -7.08 3.88
CA GLU A 39 -25.31 -6.74 5.07
C GLU A 39 -24.63 -7.19 6.38
N SER A 40 -23.64 -8.07 6.28
CA SER A 40 -22.81 -8.56 7.38
C SER A 40 -21.63 -7.61 7.67
N PHE A 41 -20.80 -7.99 8.65
CA PHE A 41 -19.61 -7.27 9.10
C PHE A 41 -18.42 -7.33 8.13
N TYR A 42 -18.56 -8.00 6.99
CA TYR A 42 -17.51 -8.15 5.97
C TYR A 42 -17.91 -7.52 4.65
N SER A 43 -16.93 -7.30 3.78
CA SER A 43 -17.09 -6.84 2.40
C SER A 43 -16.22 -7.69 1.48
N TYR A 44 -16.68 -7.94 0.25
CA TYR A 44 -15.81 -8.47 -0.78
C TYR A 44 -14.92 -7.35 -1.32
N GLU A 45 -13.68 -7.68 -1.60
CA GLU A 45 -12.67 -6.74 -2.04
C GLU A 45 -12.03 -7.21 -3.34
N PHE A 46 -11.96 -6.30 -4.33
CA PHE A 46 -11.27 -6.50 -5.59
C PHE A 46 -10.31 -5.34 -5.79
N TYR A 47 -9.10 -5.61 -6.24
CA TYR A 47 -8.13 -4.54 -6.46
C TYR A 47 -7.13 -4.87 -7.56
N ILE A 48 -6.64 -3.80 -8.19
CA ILE A 48 -5.54 -3.81 -9.14
C ILE A 48 -4.54 -2.75 -8.74
N GLN A 49 -3.28 -3.01 -9.00
CA GLN A 49 -2.21 -2.06 -8.72
C GLN A 49 -1.12 -2.18 -9.78
N GLY A 50 -0.61 -1.05 -10.22
CA GLY A 50 0.57 -0.95 -11.07
C GLY A 50 1.56 0.02 -10.44
N SER A 51 2.83 -0.33 -10.41
CA SER A 51 3.91 0.54 -9.94
C SER A 51 5.14 0.42 -10.80
N LYS A 52 5.83 1.54 -10.99
CA LYS A 52 7.14 1.62 -11.61
C LYS A 52 8.05 2.40 -10.70
N ASN A 53 9.15 1.81 -10.29
CA ASN A 53 10.14 2.50 -9.48
C ASN A 53 11.53 1.88 -9.70
N PRO A 54 12.31 2.36 -10.68
CA PRO A 54 13.64 1.82 -10.98
C PRO A 54 14.67 2.05 -9.87
N PHE A 55 14.34 2.81 -8.84
CA PHE A 55 15.17 3.05 -7.64
C PHE A 55 14.80 2.14 -6.46
N GLN A 56 13.83 1.25 -6.65
CA GLN A 56 13.54 0.13 -5.78
C GLN A 56 14.03 -1.18 -6.43
N SER A 57 13.75 -2.28 -5.76
CA SER A 57 14.19 -3.61 -6.21
C SER A 57 13.56 -4.09 -7.52
N TYR A 58 12.65 -3.33 -8.12
CA TYR A 58 11.94 -3.70 -9.35
C TYR A 58 11.74 -2.51 -10.28
N ARG A 59 11.76 -2.75 -11.59
CA ARG A 59 11.43 -1.75 -12.60
C ARG A 59 9.93 -1.52 -12.69
N LYS A 60 9.16 -2.61 -12.66
CA LYS A 60 7.71 -2.60 -12.78
C LYS A 60 7.11 -3.72 -11.93
N ARG A 61 5.98 -3.42 -11.30
CA ARG A 61 5.19 -4.39 -10.55
C ARG A 61 3.72 -4.16 -10.83
N ASP A 62 3.04 -5.18 -11.34
CA ASP A 62 1.59 -5.22 -11.54
C ASP A 62 1.01 -6.31 -10.66
N LEU A 63 -0.11 -6.04 -10.03
CA LEU A 63 -0.84 -7.05 -9.27
C LEU A 63 -2.36 -6.87 -9.39
N ALA A 64 -3.07 -7.97 -9.29
CA ALA A 64 -4.52 -8.03 -9.20
C ALA A 64 -4.91 -9.02 -8.11
N GLY A 65 -5.92 -8.69 -7.33
CA GLY A 65 -6.34 -9.54 -6.21
C GLY A 65 -7.82 -9.42 -5.88
N ALA A 66 -8.32 -10.46 -5.20
CA ALA A 66 -9.67 -10.54 -4.70
C ALA A 66 -9.68 -11.18 -3.30
N GLY A 67 -10.60 -10.76 -2.46
CA GLY A 67 -10.67 -11.27 -1.10
C GLY A 67 -11.83 -10.74 -0.28
N ILE A 68 -11.67 -10.83 1.02
CA ILE A 68 -12.66 -10.44 2.02
C ILE A 68 -12.00 -9.46 2.99
N ARG A 69 -12.72 -8.39 3.31
CA ARG A 69 -12.37 -7.43 4.35
C ARG A 69 -13.38 -7.48 5.47
N ILE A 70 -12.91 -7.59 6.69
CA ILE A 70 -13.67 -7.47 7.93
C ILE A 70 -13.49 -6.07 8.49
N ASN A 71 -14.59 -5.37 8.77
CA ASN A 71 -14.62 -4.05 9.38
C ASN A 71 -15.16 -4.16 10.81
N ALA A 72 -14.29 -4.23 11.82
CA ALA A 72 -14.72 -4.37 13.21
C ALA A 72 -15.11 -3.00 13.78
N LYS A 73 -16.40 -2.66 13.67
CA LYS A 73 -17.07 -1.50 14.31
C LYS A 73 -16.16 -0.25 14.42
N ASN A 74 -15.56 0.18 13.32
CA ASN A 74 -14.64 1.32 13.21
C ASN A 74 -13.32 1.22 14.01
N LYS A 75 -12.99 0.05 14.59
CA LYS A 75 -11.78 -0.11 15.39
C LYS A 75 -10.57 -0.52 14.54
N TYR A 76 -10.76 -1.48 13.64
CA TYR A 76 -9.71 -1.99 12.75
C TYR A 76 -10.33 -2.63 11.50
N LYS A 77 -9.52 -2.79 10.47
CA LYS A 77 -9.87 -3.52 9.25
C LYS A 77 -8.87 -4.65 9.08
N VAL A 78 -9.35 -5.85 8.87
CA VAL A 78 -8.54 -7.02 8.55
C VAL A 78 -8.98 -7.52 7.19
N GLY A 79 -8.05 -7.76 6.28
CA GLY A 79 -8.36 -8.35 4.98
C GLY A 79 -7.54 -9.59 4.73
N LEU A 80 -8.17 -10.57 4.10
CA LEU A 80 -7.56 -11.78 3.58
C LEU A 80 -7.91 -11.88 2.11
N SER A 81 -6.92 -11.96 1.25
CA SER A 81 -7.11 -12.04 -0.19
C SER A 81 -6.07 -12.92 -0.87
N PHE A 82 -6.39 -13.35 -2.06
CA PHE A 82 -5.49 -13.95 -3.03
C PHE A 82 -5.11 -12.89 -4.05
N LEU A 83 -3.85 -12.87 -4.50
CA LEU A 83 -3.39 -11.99 -5.56
C LEU A 83 -2.43 -12.69 -6.52
N GLN A 84 -2.47 -12.26 -7.76
CA GLN A 84 -1.45 -12.55 -8.76
C GLN A 84 -0.55 -11.32 -8.93
N GLU A 85 0.75 -11.56 -8.91
CA GLU A 85 1.79 -10.55 -9.05
C GLU A 85 2.65 -10.84 -10.27
N LYS A 86 2.99 -9.78 -11.00
CA LYS A 86 4.01 -9.82 -12.05
C LYS A 86 5.02 -8.72 -11.78
N GLU A 87 6.26 -9.09 -11.56
CA GLU A 87 7.38 -8.17 -11.38
C GLU A 87 8.35 -8.24 -12.55
N GLU A 88 8.90 -7.10 -12.92
CA GLU A 88 10.05 -6.97 -13.84
C GLU A 88 11.21 -6.42 -13.02
N SER A 89 12.31 -7.16 -12.96
CA SER A 89 13.55 -6.75 -12.29
C SER A 89 14.22 -5.58 -13.03
N LEU A 90 15.23 -4.98 -12.41
CA LEU A 90 16.05 -3.95 -13.06
C LEU A 90 16.83 -4.51 -14.26
N SER A 91 17.20 -5.79 -14.23
CA SER A 91 17.85 -6.53 -15.34
C SER A 91 16.88 -6.98 -16.43
N GLY A 92 15.55 -6.77 -16.28
CA GLY A 92 14.52 -7.16 -17.24
C GLY A 92 14.01 -8.60 -17.07
N ILE A 93 14.37 -9.27 -15.99
CA ILE A 93 13.82 -10.60 -15.66
C ILE A 93 12.39 -10.45 -15.17
N PHE A 94 11.48 -11.28 -15.67
CA PHE A 94 10.10 -11.33 -15.23
C PHE A 94 9.87 -12.46 -14.24
N LYS A 95 9.26 -12.13 -13.10
CA LYS A 95 8.77 -13.09 -12.09
C LYS A 95 7.25 -12.96 -11.99
N LYS A 96 6.55 -14.10 -12.06
CA LYS A 96 5.13 -14.21 -11.75
C LYS A 96 4.96 -15.00 -10.48
N THR A 97 4.19 -14.49 -9.53
CA THR A 97 3.99 -15.12 -8.23
C THR A 97 2.51 -15.03 -7.84
N GLU A 98 1.99 -16.14 -7.33
CA GLU A 98 0.68 -16.19 -6.68
C GLU A 98 0.89 -16.05 -5.17
N ARG A 99 0.19 -15.08 -4.55
CA ARG A 99 0.38 -14.78 -3.13
C ARG A 99 -0.93 -14.81 -2.36
N GLY A 100 -0.86 -15.27 -1.14
CA GLY A 100 -1.80 -14.87 -0.10
C GLY A 100 -1.51 -13.41 0.28
N ASN A 101 -2.53 -12.68 0.75
CA ASN A 101 -2.35 -11.33 1.27
C ASN A 101 -3.21 -11.19 2.52
N LEU A 102 -2.55 -11.05 3.66
CA LEU A 102 -3.15 -10.71 4.94
C LEU A 102 -2.78 -9.28 5.27
N TYR A 103 -3.77 -8.45 5.59
CA TYR A 103 -3.48 -7.10 6.06
C TYR A 103 -4.30 -6.71 7.28
N LEU A 104 -3.70 -5.84 8.09
CA LEU A 104 -4.30 -5.18 9.22
C LEU A 104 -4.17 -3.66 9.03
N TYR A 105 -5.28 -2.95 9.16
CA TYR A 105 -5.31 -1.48 9.22
C TYR A 105 -5.97 -1.05 10.51
N LYS A 106 -5.38 -0.05 11.19
CA LYS A 106 -5.98 0.59 12.35
C LYS A 106 -5.73 2.09 12.35
N LYS A 107 -6.76 2.85 12.74
CA LYS A 107 -6.67 4.27 13.04
C LYS A 107 -6.98 4.49 14.51
N PHE A 108 -6.08 5.18 15.21
CA PHE A 108 -6.26 5.66 16.56
C PHE A 108 -6.55 7.17 16.50
N ILE A 109 -7.62 7.60 17.11
CA ILE A 109 -7.89 9.02 17.36
C ILE A 109 -7.32 9.32 18.74
N LEU A 110 -6.45 10.32 18.81
CA LEU A 110 -5.79 10.80 20.00
C LEU A 110 -6.42 12.12 20.45
N LYS A 111 -5.89 12.74 21.52
CA LYS A 111 -6.35 14.05 21.98
C LYS A 111 -6.10 15.12 20.90
N ASN A 112 -6.93 16.18 20.91
CA ASN A 112 -6.82 17.33 20.00
C ASN A 112 -6.86 16.94 18.51
N ASP A 113 -7.70 15.98 18.13
CA ASP A 113 -7.86 15.47 16.77
C ASP A 113 -6.61 14.93 16.11
N ASN A 114 -5.55 14.72 16.89
CA ASN A 114 -4.38 13.97 16.43
C ASN A 114 -4.79 12.54 16.07
N SER A 115 -4.14 11.96 15.09
CA SER A 115 -4.43 10.58 14.73
C SER A 115 -3.16 9.83 14.34
N LEU A 116 -3.12 8.56 14.74
CA LEU A 116 -2.12 7.59 14.30
C LEU A 116 -2.81 6.53 13.47
N THR A 117 -2.34 6.31 12.24
CA THR A 117 -2.78 5.21 11.38
C THR A 117 -1.64 4.23 11.16
N GLY A 118 -1.95 2.95 11.17
CA GLY A 118 -1.03 1.87 10.84
C GLY A 118 -1.64 0.89 9.86
N SER A 119 -0.86 0.45 8.88
CA SER A 119 -1.20 -0.62 7.95
C SER A 119 -0.04 -1.60 7.90
N LEU A 120 -0.32 -2.87 8.12
CA LEU A 120 0.63 -3.96 8.01
C LEU A 120 0.11 -4.95 6.97
N PHE A 121 0.97 -5.35 6.04
CA PHE A 121 0.68 -6.36 5.01
C PHE A 121 1.69 -7.49 5.13
N TYR A 122 1.21 -8.72 5.01
CA TYR A 122 2.01 -9.93 4.87
C TYR A 122 1.55 -10.68 3.63
N GLN A 123 2.46 -10.90 2.68
CA GLN A 123 2.16 -11.44 1.35
C GLN A 123 3.09 -12.62 1.02
N PRO A 124 2.86 -13.80 1.60
CA PRO A 124 3.63 -15.00 1.27
C PRO A 124 3.26 -15.52 -0.13
N SER A 125 4.22 -16.09 -0.83
CA SER A 125 3.99 -16.92 -2.01
C SER A 125 3.21 -18.18 -1.62
N ILE A 126 2.24 -18.58 -2.44
CA ILE A 126 1.48 -19.82 -2.18
C ILE A 126 2.34 -21.05 -2.43
N ASN A 127 3.24 -20.98 -3.41
CA ASN A 127 4.09 -22.09 -3.80
C ASN A 127 5.34 -22.23 -2.91
N ASP A 128 5.76 -21.14 -2.24
CA ASP A 128 6.96 -21.09 -1.40
C ASP A 128 6.74 -20.19 -0.17
N PHE A 129 5.85 -20.63 0.69
CA PHE A 129 5.33 -19.85 1.83
C PHE A 129 6.42 -19.42 2.83
N GLY A 130 7.46 -20.20 3.00
CA GLY A 130 8.53 -19.98 3.99
C GLY A 130 9.66 -19.08 3.51
N SER A 131 9.95 -19.06 2.22
CA SER A 131 11.14 -18.39 1.67
C SER A 131 10.81 -17.24 0.72
N ASP A 132 9.63 -17.19 0.09
CA ASP A 132 9.19 -16.06 -0.73
C ASP A 132 8.01 -15.36 -0.06
N TYR A 133 8.29 -14.28 0.66
CA TYR A 133 7.26 -13.45 1.28
C TYR A 133 7.65 -11.97 1.24
N LYS A 134 6.62 -11.11 1.23
CA LYS A 134 6.75 -9.66 1.36
C LYS A 134 6.04 -9.17 2.61
N ILE A 135 6.68 -8.24 3.32
CA ILE A 135 6.07 -7.54 4.46
C ILE A 135 6.12 -6.04 4.17
N SER A 136 5.03 -5.34 4.43
CA SER A 136 5.00 -3.88 4.31
C SER A 136 4.30 -3.27 5.51
N LEU A 137 4.94 -2.26 6.09
CA LEU A 137 4.42 -1.45 7.19
C LEU A 137 4.32 0.00 6.71
N LEU A 138 3.16 0.60 6.86
CA LEU A 138 2.94 2.02 6.65
C LEU A 138 2.34 2.62 7.92
N THR A 139 3.00 3.61 8.50
CA THR A 139 2.52 4.33 9.67
C THR A 139 2.46 5.82 9.37
N SER A 140 1.36 6.47 9.73
CA SER A 140 1.20 7.91 9.57
C SER A 140 0.68 8.53 10.86
N PHE A 141 1.35 9.56 11.32
CA PHE A 141 0.96 10.37 12.47
C PHE A 141 0.55 11.75 11.98
N ASN A 142 -0.70 12.15 12.23
CA ASN A 142 -1.32 13.36 11.70
C ASN A 142 -1.64 14.32 12.84
N PHE A 143 -1.23 15.58 12.65
CA PHE A 143 -1.42 16.67 13.60
C PHE A 143 -2.15 17.82 12.91
N PRO A 144 -3.39 18.15 13.29
CA PRO A 144 -3.97 19.45 12.97
C PRO A 144 -3.28 20.51 13.81
N ILE A 145 -2.64 21.48 13.15
CA ILE A 145 -2.00 22.63 13.80
C ILE A 145 -3.00 23.76 13.96
N THR A 146 -3.79 23.99 12.91
CA THR A 146 -4.96 24.89 12.88
C THR A 146 -6.07 24.20 12.11
N ASP A 147 -7.26 24.82 12.05
CA ASP A 147 -8.38 24.31 11.26
C ASP A 147 -7.99 24.10 9.78
N ASN A 148 -7.07 24.90 9.28
CA ASN A 148 -6.65 24.92 7.89
C ASN A 148 -5.29 24.23 7.64
N LEU A 149 -4.43 24.06 8.66
CA LEU A 149 -3.08 23.51 8.51
C LEU A 149 -2.95 22.17 9.24
N LYS A 150 -2.55 21.15 8.50
CA LYS A 150 -2.26 19.80 9.03
C LYS A 150 -0.84 19.40 8.66
N ILE A 151 -0.14 18.79 9.59
CA ILE A 151 1.18 18.16 9.39
C ILE A 151 1.00 16.65 9.54
N SER A 152 1.65 15.89 8.69
CA SER A 152 1.72 14.43 8.85
C SER A 152 3.15 13.91 8.66
N PHE A 153 3.54 13.04 9.58
CA PHE A 153 4.78 12.26 9.51
C PHE A 153 4.41 10.84 9.07
N GLN A 154 5.08 10.37 8.04
CA GLN A 154 4.84 9.04 7.51
C GLN A 154 6.14 8.23 7.49
N VAL A 155 6.06 7.01 8.00
CA VAL A 155 7.12 6.00 7.93
C VAL A 155 6.59 4.85 7.08
N SER A 156 7.36 4.46 6.08
CA SER A 156 7.11 3.28 5.28
C SER A 156 8.31 2.34 5.38
N SER A 157 8.04 1.07 5.58
CA SER A 157 9.06 0.01 5.65
C SER A 157 8.55 -1.19 4.86
N SER A 158 9.39 -1.74 3.99
CA SER A 158 9.09 -2.95 3.23
C SER A 158 10.25 -3.92 3.27
N LEU A 159 9.92 -5.20 3.31
CA LEU A 159 10.82 -6.33 3.19
C LEU A 159 10.32 -7.22 2.05
N ASP A 160 11.19 -7.56 1.13
CA ASP A 160 11.01 -8.57 0.10
C ASP A 160 12.07 -9.65 0.33
N ASN A 161 11.66 -10.83 0.77
CA ASN A 161 12.61 -11.88 1.13
C ASN A 161 13.25 -12.58 -0.08
N ASP A 162 12.54 -12.56 -1.22
CA ASP A 162 12.99 -13.17 -2.49
C ASP A 162 12.77 -12.21 -3.68
N PRO A 163 13.53 -11.09 -3.72
CA PRO A 163 13.40 -10.11 -4.80
C PRO A 163 13.86 -10.73 -6.13
N PRO A 164 13.32 -10.26 -7.28
CA PRO A 164 13.61 -10.85 -8.59
C PRO A 164 15.04 -10.64 -9.08
N ASP A 165 15.87 -9.88 -8.38
CA ASP A 165 17.27 -9.58 -8.72
C ASP A 165 18.11 -9.46 -7.45
N ILE A 166 19.44 -9.37 -7.59
CA ILE A 166 20.36 -9.10 -6.48
C ILE A 166 20.19 -7.65 -6.04
N SER A 167 19.10 -7.39 -5.34
CA SER A 167 18.72 -6.08 -4.84
C SER A 167 18.55 -6.10 -3.33
N GLU A 168 18.50 -4.93 -2.73
CA GLU A 168 18.25 -4.82 -1.29
C GLU A 168 16.89 -5.40 -0.93
N LYS A 169 16.88 -6.31 0.05
CA LYS A 169 15.66 -6.95 0.53
C LYS A 169 14.75 -6.00 1.32
N SER A 170 15.30 -4.94 1.86
CA SER A 170 14.54 -3.99 2.70
C SER A 170 14.64 -2.57 2.18
N ASN A 171 13.54 -1.83 2.32
CA ASN A 171 13.46 -0.42 1.98
C ASN A 171 12.72 0.33 3.09
N HIS A 172 13.26 1.48 3.49
CA HIS A 172 12.68 2.33 4.52
C HIS A 172 12.59 3.77 4.02
N SER A 173 11.48 4.42 4.25
CA SER A 173 11.33 5.84 3.94
C SER A 173 10.63 6.58 5.06
N PHE A 174 11.01 7.84 5.21
CA PHE A 174 10.37 8.80 6.09
C PHE A 174 9.99 10.03 5.26
N SER A 175 8.78 10.54 5.46
CA SER A 175 8.33 11.77 4.83
C SER A 175 7.53 12.64 5.80
N THR A 176 7.63 13.96 5.59
CA THR A 176 6.81 14.96 6.26
C THR A 176 5.97 15.66 5.22
N ASN A 177 4.67 15.70 5.44
CA ASN A 177 3.72 16.34 4.54
C ASN A 177 2.99 17.47 5.25
N PHE A 178 2.83 18.59 4.54
CA PHE A 178 2.05 19.73 4.98
C PHE A 178 0.83 19.84 4.09
N ARG A 179 -0.36 19.97 4.70
CA ARG A 179 -1.61 20.19 3.98
C ARG A 179 -2.24 21.47 4.48
N TYR A 180 -2.46 22.41 3.57
CA TYR A 180 -3.22 23.63 3.84
C TYR A 180 -4.53 23.60 3.03
N SER A 181 -5.64 23.94 3.68
CA SER A 181 -6.97 24.03 3.07
C SER A 181 -7.42 25.49 3.11
N PHE A 182 -7.86 26.02 1.98
CA PHE A 182 -8.39 27.38 1.83
C PHE A 182 -9.87 27.42 2.13
#